data_293199e09462dfe897d0b4d5b7e28406
#
_entry.id   293199e09462dfe897d0b4d5b7e28406
#
_cell.length_a   1.000
_cell.length_b   1.000
_cell.length_c   1.000
_cell.angle_alpha   90.00
_cell.angle_beta   90.00
_cell.angle_gamma   90.00
#
_symmetry.space_group_name_H-M   'P 1'
#
loop_
_entity.id
_entity.type
_entity.pdbx_description
1 polymer ?
#
loop_
_entity_poly.entity_id
_entity_poly.type
_entity_poly.pdbx_seq_one_letter_code
_entity_poly.pdbx_strand_id
1 'polypeptide(L)'
;MPQNWKPTRIGDICKTNTQTYSVSERWPFVNYLDTGNITENRIGEIQHLVTGKDTLPSRARRKVAVDDILYSTVRPNQRHYGIVKEVLPNMLVSTGFTVITPDKAESDPDFLYYYLSQNDIVDGLHAIGEQSVSAYPSIKPSDIEGLEMLLPPLQEQVEIGRILRALDDKIANNSKINHHLTESMSAIDSSPDMSRGKRVSRRLARRKFSFE
;
A
#
# COMPACT_ATOMS: atom_id res chain seq x y z
N MET A 1 18.73 21.08 -12.91
CA MET A 1 18.37 19.66 -13.15
C MET A 1 19.66 18.87 -13.33
N PRO A 2 19.77 17.63 -12.82
CA PRO A 2 20.93 16.79 -13.07
C PRO A 2 21.08 16.57 -14.58
N GLN A 3 22.31 16.72 -15.11
CA GLN A 3 22.57 16.71 -16.56
C GLN A 3 22.43 15.33 -17.22
N ASN A 4 22.26 14.25 -16.42
CA ASN A 4 22.24 12.85 -16.86
C ASN A 4 20.88 12.17 -16.79
N TRP A 5 19.83 12.90 -16.38
CA TRP A 5 18.45 12.37 -16.35
C TRP A 5 17.83 12.46 -17.76
N LYS A 6 17.12 11.40 -18.17
CA LYS A 6 16.57 11.27 -19.52
C LYS A 6 15.04 11.39 -19.51
N PRO A 7 14.42 12.18 -20.41
CA PRO A 7 12.98 12.12 -20.62
C PRO A 7 12.58 10.69 -21.05
N THR A 8 11.67 10.08 -20.30
CA THR A 8 11.28 8.68 -20.49
C THR A 8 9.80 8.53 -20.19
N ARG A 9 9.09 7.69 -20.96
CA ARG A 9 7.71 7.29 -20.64
C ARG A 9 7.72 6.08 -19.74
N ILE A 10 6.76 6.00 -18.83
CA ILE A 10 6.60 4.84 -17.93
C ILE A 10 6.45 3.54 -18.76
N GLY A 11 5.68 3.56 -19.83
CA GLY A 11 5.49 2.40 -20.70
C GLY A 11 6.75 1.87 -21.39
N ASP A 12 7.82 2.69 -21.47
CA ASP A 12 9.10 2.28 -22.05
C ASP A 12 9.95 1.47 -21.06
N ILE A 13 9.68 1.59 -19.74
CA ILE A 13 10.46 0.98 -18.65
C ILE A 13 9.65 0.01 -17.79
N CYS A 14 8.43 -0.29 -18.17
CA CYS A 14 7.58 -1.29 -17.51
C CYS A 14 6.62 -1.96 -18.47
N LYS A 15 5.98 -3.02 -18.02
CA LYS A 15 4.83 -3.65 -18.68
C LYS A 15 3.65 -3.67 -17.73
N THR A 16 2.43 -3.59 -18.27
CA THR A 16 1.22 -3.65 -17.45
C THR A 16 0.42 -4.92 -17.70
N ASN A 17 -0.16 -5.46 -16.61
CA ASN A 17 -1.13 -6.57 -16.65
C ASN A 17 -0.67 -7.80 -17.45
N THR A 18 0.60 -8.17 -17.33
CA THR A 18 1.25 -9.21 -18.16
C THR A 18 0.71 -10.61 -17.93
N GLN A 19 0.16 -10.89 -16.73
CA GLN A 19 -0.27 -12.23 -16.36
C GLN A 19 -1.71 -12.22 -15.80
N THR A 20 -2.51 -13.15 -16.35
CA THR A 20 -3.92 -13.32 -15.94
C THR A 20 -4.19 -14.77 -15.57
N TYR A 21 -4.88 -14.98 -14.46
CA TYR A 21 -5.36 -16.28 -14.03
C TYR A 21 -6.52 -16.75 -14.88
N SER A 22 -6.43 -17.99 -15.36
CA SER A 22 -7.53 -18.70 -16.02
C SER A 22 -8.16 -19.69 -15.04
N VAL A 23 -9.49 -19.76 -15.03
CA VAL A 23 -10.23 -20.74 -14.21
C VAL A 23 -9.82 -22.19 -14.57
N SER A 24 -9.33 -22.42 -15.80
CA SER A 24 -8.81 -23.72 -16.24
C SER A 24 -7.56 -24.18 -15.48
N GLU A 25 -6.84 -23.28 -14.78
CA GLU A 25 -5.68 -23.61 -13.96
C GLU A 25 -6.03 -24.37 -12.69
N ARG A 26 -7.31 -24.32 -12.25
CA ARG A 26 -7.88 -25.11 -11.14
C ARG A 26 -7.06 -25.08 -9.84
N TRP A 27 -6.68 -23.87 -9.40
CA TRP A 27 -6.00 -23.73 -8.10
C TRP A 27 -6.91 -24.19 -6.95
N PRO A 28 -6.39 -24.91 -5.95
CA PRO A 28 -7.19 -25.43 -4.84
C PRO A 28 -7.70 -24.34 -3.91
N PHE A 29 -7.01 -23.23 -3.87
CA PHE A 29 -7.38 -22.02 -3.13
C PHE A 29 -6.76 -20.80 -3.81
N VAL A 30 -7.25 -19.61 -3.45
CA VAL A 30 -6.73 -18.32 -3.91
C VAL A 30 -6.57 -17.40 -2.70
N ASN A 31 -5.44 -16.73 -2.61
CA ASN A 31 -5.24 -15.58 -1.73
C ASN A 31 -5.55 -14.31 -2.53
N TYR A 32 -6.66 -13.66 -2.23
CA TYR A 32 -7.20 -12.55 -3.03
C TYR A 32 -7.06 -11.20 -2.33
N LEU A 33 -6.45 -10.24 -3.04
CA LEU A 33 -6.38 -8.84 -2.62
C LEU A 33 -7.30 -8.00 -3.51
N ASP A 34 -8.34 -7.40 -2.91
CA ASP A 34 -9.17 -6.42 -3.60
C ASP A 34 -8.61 -4.99 -3.46
N THR A 35 -9.05 -4.10 -4.36
CA THR A 35 -8.59 -2.70 -4.42
C THR A 35 -8.82 -1.95 -3.12
N GLY A 36 -9.95 -2.16 -2.44
CA GLY A 36 -10.27 -1.52 -1.17
C GLY A 36 -9.44 -1.99 0.03
N ASN A 37 -8.67 -3.08 -0.12
CA ASN A 37 -7.92 -3.67 0.98
C ASN A 37 -6.42 -3.27 0.98
N ILE A 38 -6.04 -2.28 0.19
CA ILE A 38 -4.72 -1.66 0.24
C ILE A 38 -4.85 -0.15 0.15
N THR A 39 -4.09 0.56 0.96
CA THR A 39 -3.98 2.02 0.91
C THR A 39 -2.55 2.42 1.26
N GLU A 40 -1.88 3.17 0.39
CA GLU A 40 -0.49 3.62 0.58
C GLU A 40 0.43 2.49 1.05
N ASN A 41 0.42 1.37 0.33
CA ASN A 41 1.21 0.16 0.62
C ASN A 41 0.85 -0.56 1.94
N ARG A 42 -0.24 -0.20 2.60
CA ARG A 42 -0.72 -0.88 3.80
C ARG A 42 -1.85 -1.81 3.42
N ILE A 43 -1.62 -3.10 3.55
CA ILE A 43 -2.62 -4.13 3.27
C ILE A 43 -3.46 -4.33 4.53
N GLY A 44 -4.80 -4.19 4.40
CA GLY A 44 -5.76 -4.47 5.47
C GLY A 44 -6.06 -5.96 5.59
N GLU A 45 -6.50 -6.59 4.49
CA GLU A 45 -6.90 -7.99 4.48
C GLU A 45 -6.58 -8.65 3.13
N ILE A 46 -6.10 -9.88 3.18
CA ILE A 46 -6.04 -10.79 2.02
C ILE A 46 -7.00 -11.94 2.28
N GLN A 47 -8.02 -12.08 1.44
CA GLN A 47 -9.04 -13.11 1.56
C GLN A 47 -8.47 -14.47 1.14
N HIS A 48 -8.60 -15.48 2.00
CA HIS A 48 -8.26 -16.86 1.65
C HIS A 48 -9.52 -17.62 1.20
N LEU A 49 -9.61 -17.92 -0.09
CA LEU A 49 -10.79 -18.51 -0.74
C LEU A 49 -10.50 -19.94 -1.22
N VAL A 50 -11.24 -20.92 -0.72
CA VAL A 50 -11.09 -22.34 -1.08
C VAL A 50 -11.98 -22.66 -2.28
N THR A 51 -11.37 -23.15 -3.36
CA THR A 51 -12.08 -23.50 -4.60
C THR A 51 -13.11 -24.61 -4.35
N GLY A 52 -14.33 -24.40 -4.86
CA GLY A 52 -15.44 -25.34 -4.68
C GLY A 52 -16.22 -25.16 -3.36
N LYS A 53 -15.67 -24.40 -2.40
CA LYS A 53 -16.36 -24.04 -1.16
C LYS A 53 -16.76 -22.56 -1.17
N ASP A 54 -15.84 -21.70 -1.55
CA ASP A 54 -16.03 -20.25 -1.58
C ASP A 54 -16.25 -19.77 -3.03
N THR A 55 -16.99 -18.68 -3.16
CA THR A 55 -17.20 -18.04 -4.48
C THR A 55 -16.02 -17.12 -4.79
N LEU A 56 -15.26 -17.46 -5.84
CA LEU A 56 -14.18 -16.59 -6.31
C LEU A 56 -14.76 -15.34 -6.97
N PRO A 57 -14.42 -14.13 -6.49
CA PRO A 57 -14.85 -12.90 -7.13
C PRO A 57 -14.46 -12.86 -8.62
N SER A 58 -15.36 -12.41 -9.49
CA SER A 58 -15.10 -12.32 -10.93
C SER A 58 -13.88 -11.46 -11.27
N ARG A 59 -13.55 -10.53 -10.38
CA ARG A 59 -12.38 -9.64 -10.49
C ARG A 59 -11.05 -10.28 -10.04
N ALA A 60 -11.06 -11.42 -9.36
CA ALA A 60 -9.85 -12.13 -8.94
C ALA A 60 -9.15 -12.79 -10.15
N ARG A 61 -8.39 -12.00 -10.92
CA ARG A 61 -7.82 -12.42 -12.21
C ARG A 61 -6.36 -12.06 -12.41
N ARG A 62 -5.85 -10.98 -11.81
CA ARG A 62 -4.47 -10.54 -12.05
C ARG A 62 -3.51 -11.36 -11.18
N LYS A 63 -2.52 -11.98 -11.81
CA LYS A 63 -1.38 -12.58 -11.11
C LYS A 63 -0.37 -11.49 -10.82
N VAL A 64 0.45 -11.70 -9.79
CA VAL A 64 1.49 -10.78 -9.36
C VAL A 64 2.80 -11.49 -9.12
N ALA A 65 3.88 -10.76 -9.26
CA ALA A 65 5.23 -11.18 -8.92
C ALA A 65 5.85 -10.23 -7.89
N VAL A 66 6.96 -10.64 -7.29
CA VAL A 66 7.75 -9.76 -6.42
C VAL A 66 8.24 -8.56 -7.21
N ASP A 67 8.10 -7.39 -6.62
CA ASP A 67 8.41 -6.06 -7.17
C ASP A 67 7.40 -5.53 -8.20
N ASP A 68 6.29 -6.21 -8.43
CA ASP A 68 5.17 -5.60 -9.14
C ASP A 68 4.56 -4.45 -8.31
N ILE A 69 4.16 -3.38 -9.00
CA ILE A 69 3.44 -2.26 -8.40
C ILE A 69 1.96 -2.41 -8.73
N LEU A 70 1.13 -2.36 -7.70
CA LEU A 70 -0.33 -2.36 -7.82
C LEU A 70 -0.83 -0.92 -7.80
N TYR A 71 -1.60 -0.52 -8.79
CA TYR A 71 -2.18 0.82 -8.85
C TYR A 71 -3.68 0.72 -9.19
N SER A 72 -4.55 1.20 -8.29
CA SER A 72 -5.99 1.17 -8.54
C SER A 72 -6.36 2.05 -9.73
N THR A 73 -7.15 1.48 -10.65
CA THR A 73 -7.68 2.24 -11.78
C THR A 73 -8.89 3.10 -11.42
N VAL A 74 -9.50 2.87 -10.26
CA VAL A 74 -10.68 3.60 -9.80
C VAL A 74 -10.30 4.58 -8.72
N ARG A 75 -10.69 5.85 -8.90
CA ARG A 75 -10.47 6.94 -7.94
C ARG A 75 -9.03 7.00 -7.42
N PRO A 76 -8.04 7.35 -8.26
CA PRO A 76 -6.63 7.42 -7.86
C PRO A 76 -6.36 8.20 -6.58
N ASN A 77 -7.17 9.23 -6.29
CA ASN A 77 -7.10 10.03 -5.07
C ASN A 77 -7.35 9.24 -3.77
N GLN A 78 -7.94 8.03 -3.83
CA GLN A 78 -8.08 7.15 -2.68
C GLN A 78 -6.77 6.41 -2.33
N ARG A 79 -5.72 6.56 -3.15
CA ARG A 79 -4.37 6.03 -2.91
C ARG A 79 -4.32 4.52 -2.66
N HIS A 80 -5.19 3.78 -3.36
CA HIS A 80 -5.17 2.32 -3.35
C HIS A 80 -4.05 1.82 -4.27
N TYR A 81 -2.82 1.90 -3.80
CA TYR A 81 -1.61 1.44 -4.48
C TYR A 81 -0.63 0.83 -3.49
N GLY A 82 0.32 0.04 -4.01
CA GLY A 82 1.41 -0.54 -3.22
C GLY A 82 2.39 -1.29 -4.10
N ILE A 83 3.50 -1.72 -3.50
CA ILE A 83 4.51 -2.56 -4.13
C ILE A 83 4.52 -3.95 -3.48
N VAL A 84 4.52 -5.00 -4.30
CA VAL A 84 4.48 -6.39 -3.84
C VAL A 84 5.88 -6.82 -3.45
N LYS A 85 6.17 -6.94 -2.15
CA LYS A 85 7.46 -7.45 -1.66
C LYS A 85 7.42 -8.92 -1.26
N GLU A 86 6.22 -9.46 -1.06
CA GLU A 86 5.99 -10.87 -0.78
C GLU A 86 4.76 -11.34 -1.56
N VAL A 87 4.87 -12.52 -2.18
CA VAL A 87 3.78 -13.14 -2.92
C VAL A 87 3.32 -14.39 -2.18
N LEU A 88 2.08 -14.40 -1.72
CA LEU A 88 1.49 -15.59 -1.13
C LEU A 88 1.23 -16.67 -2.20
N PRO A 89 1.22 -17.95 -1.82
CA PRO A 89 0.84 -19.01 -2.76
C PRO A 89 -0.54 -18.73 -3.38
N ASN A 90 -0.65 -18.91 -4.71
CA ASN A 90 -1.89 -18.67 -5.45
C ASN A 90 -2.48 -17.26 -5.24
N MET A 91 -1.62 -16.25 -5.16
CA MET A 91 -2.05 -14.87 -4.98
C MET A 91 -2.65 -14.32 -6.27
N LEU A 92 -3.84 -13.73 -6.14
CA LEU A 92 -4.49 -12.95 -7.18
C LEU A 92 -4.86 -11.58 -6.63
N VAL A 93 -4.81 -10.58 -7.50
CA VAL A 93 -5.34 -9.26 -7.21
C VAL A 93 -6.49 -8.91 -8.14
N SER A 94 -7.28 -7.93 -7.73
CA SER A 94 -8.46 -7.46 -8.45
C SER A 94 -8.10 -6.92 -9.84
N THR A 95 -8.97 -7.13 -10.84
CA THR A 95 -8.88 -6.43 -12.14
C THR A 95 -9.04 -4.91 -12.02
N GLY A 96 -9.44 -4.42 -10.86
CA GLY A 96 -9.44 -3.00 -10.55
C GLY A 96 -8.04 -2.41 -10.35
N PHE A 97 -6.99 -3.24 -10.26
CA PHE A 97 -5.60 -2.78 -10.32
C PHE A 97 -5.06 -2.82 -11.75
N THR A 98 -4.23 -1.85 -12.09
CA THR A 98 -3.15 -2.05 -13.05
C THR A 98 -1.98 -2.66 -12.28
N VAL A 99 -1.53 -3.84 -12.71
CA VAL A 99 -0.30 -4.47 -12.21
C VAL A 99 0.83 -4.00 -13.11
N ILE A 100 1.77 -3.26 -12.56
CA ILE A 100 2.91 -2.66 -13.27
C ILE A 100 4.14 -3.49 -12.92
N THR A 101 4.74 -4.11 -13.92
CA THR A 101 5.97 -4.91 -13.81
C THR A 101 7.14 -4.11 -14.36
N PRO A 102 8.03 -3.54 -13.50
CA PRO A 102 9.19 -2.79 -13.95
C PRO A 102 10.17 -3.65 -14.75
N ASP A 103 10.76 -3.09 -15.79
CA ASP A 103 11.94 -3.69 -16.43
C ASP A 103 13.17 -3.39 -15.57
N LYS A 104 13.65 -4.38 -14.84
CA LYS A 104 14.76 -4.23 -13.89
C LYS A 104 16.10 -3.86 -14.55
N ALA A 105 16.20 -3.94 -15.88
CA ALA A 105 17.38 -3.45 -16.59
C ALA A 105 17.36 -1.91 -16.75
N GLU A 106 16.18 -1.29 -16.72
CA GLU A 106 15.99 0.12 -16.97
C GLU A 106 15.45 0.88 -15.75
N SER A 107 14.69 0.20 -14.86
CA SER A 107 13.97 0.85 -13.76
C SER A 107 14.05 0.07 -12.47
N ASP A 108 14.40 0.76 -11.37
CA ASP A 108 14.30 0.23 -10.03
C ASP A 108 12.83 0.23 -9.54
N PRO A 109 12.31 -0.91 -9.03
CA PRO A 109 10.91 -1.01 -8.62
C PRO A 109 10.52 -0.07 -7.46
N ASP A 110 11.39 0.13 -6.47
CA ASP A 110 11.11 1.03 -5.34
C ASP A 110 11.10 2.48 -5.81
N PHE A 111 12.05 2.87 -6.66
CA PHE A 111 12.07 4.21 -7.27
C PHE A 111 10.78 4.49 -8.06
N LEU A 112 10.37 3.56 -8.92
CA LEU A 112 9.16 3.71 -9.73
C LEU A 112 7.90 3.78 -8.86
N TYR A 113 7.83 2.96 -7.80
CA TYR A 113 6.75 3.01 -6.82
C TYR A 113 6.66 4.41 -6.16
N TYR A 114 7.76 4.95 -5.68
CA TYR A 114 7.78 6.28 -5.05
C TYR A 114 7.46 7.39 -6.04
N TYR A 115 7.89 7.28 -7.29
CA TYR A 115 7.51 8.22 -8.34
C TYR A 115 5.98 8.21 -8.53
N LEU A 116 5.37 7.04 -8.72
CA LEU A 116 3.93 6.91 -8.96
C LEU A 116 3.07 7.28 -7.73
N SER A 117 3.64 7.28 -6.54
CA SER A 117 2.95 7.65 -5.29
C SER A 117 3.01 9.15 -4.97
N GLN A 118 3.73 9.97 -5.75
CA GLN A 118 3.79 11.41 -5.55
C GLN A 118 2.41 12.06 -5.72
N ASN A 119 2.15 13.10 -4.92
CA ASN A 119 0.86 13.80 -4.94
C ASN A 119 0.50 14.30 -6.34
N ASP A 120 1.44 14.96 -7.00
CA ASP A 120 1.21 15.54 -8.34
C ASP A 120 0.85 14.47 -9.38
N ILE A 121 1.43 13.26 -9.28
CA ILE A 121 1.12 12.13 -10.15
C ILE A 121 -0.28 11.58 -9.82
N VAL A 122 -0.58 11.37 -8.54
CA VAL A 122 -1.89 10.90 -8.09
C VAL A 122 -3.00 11.86 -8.51
N ASP A 123 -2.81 13.16 -8.28
CA ASP A 123 -3.78 14.20 -8.61
C ASP A 123 -3.94 14.35 -10.15
N GLY A 124 -2.84 14.25 -10.89
CA GLY A 124 -2.86 14.25 -12.36
C GLY A 124 -3.64 13.04 -12.93
N LEU A 125 -3.39 11.83 -12.42
CA LEU A 125 -4.13 10.63 -12.81
C LEU A 125 -5.61 10.71 -12.37
N HIS A 126 -5.89 11.30 -11.21
CA HIS A 126 -7.26 11.51 -10.77
C HIS A 126 -8.01 12.47 -11.70
N ALA A 127 -7.37 13.58 -12.11
CA ALA A 127 -7.96 14.52 -13.06
C ALA A 127 -8.25 13.87 -14.43
N ILE A 128 -7.39 12.96 -14.90
CA ILE A 128 -7.66 12.15 -16.11
C ILE A 128 -8.90 11.27 -15.89
N GLY A 129 -8.99 10.63 -14.72
CA GLY A 129 -10.13 9.79 -14.35
C GLY A 129 -11.47 10.55 -14.31
N GLU A 130 -11.47 11.77 -13.79
CA GLU A 130 -12.65 12.65 -13.73
C GLU A 130 -13.20 13.01 -15.13
N GLN A 131 -12.35 13.03 -16.16
CA GLN A 131 -12.77 13.27 -17.54
C GLN A 131 -13.41 12.05 -18.20
N SER A 132 -13.38 10.88 -17.54
CA SER A 132 -14.01 9.68 -18.07
C SER A 132 -15.54 9.81 -18.01
N VAL A 133 -16.23 9.35 -19.06
CA VAL A 133 -17.70 9.31 -19.13
C VAL A 133 -18.34 8.28 -18.18
N SER A 134 -17.57 7.65 -17.34
CA SER A 134 -17.99 6.62 -16.38
C SER A 134 -18.61 7.26 -15.13
N ALA A 135 -19.59 6.60 -14.52
CA ALA A 135 -20.17 6.99 -13.24
C ALA A 135 -19.15 7.05 -12.09
N TYR A 136 -18.00 6.48 -12.29
CA TYR A 136 -16.86 6.54 -11.35
C TYR A 136 -15.59 7.00 -12.07
N PRO A 137 -14.85 7.98 -11.50
CA PRO A 137 -13.55 8.37 -12.02
C PRO A 137 -12.64 7.16 -12.18
N SER A 138 -12.23 6.89 -13.41
CA SER A 138 -11.38 5.72 -13.70
C SER A 138 -10.36 6.02 -14.78
N ILE A 139 -9.15 5.49 -14.59
CA ILE A 139 -8.03 5.57 -15.52
C ILE A 139 -7.82 4.22 -16.21
N LYS A 140 -7.10 4.23 -17.32
CA LYS A 140 -6.67 3.04 -18.05
C LYS A 140 -5.19 2.77 -17.77
N PRO A 141 -4.70 1.53 -17.98
CA PRO A 141 -3.26 1.26 -17.91
C PRO A 141 -2.44 2.18 -18.80
N SER A 142 -2.95 2.52 -19.99
CA SER A 142 -2.30 3.46 -20.94
C SER A 142 -2.11 4.87 -20.39
N ASP A 143 -2.94 5.30 -19.42
CA ASP A 143 -2.80 6.62 -18.81
C ASP A 143 -1.57 6.64 -17.89
N ILE A 144 -1.27 5.52 -17.21
CA ILE A 144 -0.05 5.34 -16.42
C ILE A 144 1.16 5.17 -17.34
N GLU A 145 1.06 4.34 -18.38
CA GLU A 145 2.13 4.11 -19.36
C GLU A 145 2.52 5.40 -20.09
N GLY A 146 1.56 6.31 -20.30
CA GLY A 146 1.74 7.59 -20.96
C GLY A 146 2.40 8.67 -20.10
N LEU A 147 2.57 8.46 -18.79
CA LEU A 147 3.24 9.45 -17.93
C LEU A 147 4.70 9.63 -18.36
N GLU A 148 5.12 10.87 -18.41
CA GLU A 148 6.50 11.26 -18.74
C GLU A 148 7.24 11.66 -17.47
N MET A 149 8.48 11.22 -17.35
CA MET A 149 9.35 11.54 -16.24
C MET A 149 10.77 11.82 -16.72
N LEU A 150 11.56 12.49 -15.89
CA LEU A 150 13.01 12.49 -16.03
C LEU A 150 13.57 11.32 -15.26
N LEU A 151 14.06 10.31 -15.98
CA LEU A 151 14.57 9.06 -15.42
C LEU A 151 16.06 9.20 -15.08
N PRO A 152 16.47 9.02 -13.80
CA PRO A 152 17.87 8.93 -13.41
C PRO A 152 18.56 7.70 -14.00
N PRO A 153 19.90 7.64 -14.03
CA PRO A 153 20.63 6.38 -14.22
C PRO A 153 20.19 5.34 -13.18
N LEU A 154 20.17 4.06 -13.56
CA LEU A 154 19.64 2.97 -12.73
C LEU A 154 20.29 2.93 -11.32
N GLN A 155 21.59 3.17 -11.22
CA GLN A 155 22.28 3.18 -9.92
C GLN A 155 21.74 4.29 -9.01
N GLU A 156 21.44 5.46 -9.55
CA GLU A 156 20.85 6.58 -8.80
C GLU A 156 19.41 6.26 -8.39
N GLN A 157 18.61 5.61 -9.27
CA GLN A 157 17.27 5.13 -8.92
C GLN A 157 17.31 4.19 -7.73
N VAL A 158 18.20 3.20 -7.73
CA VAL A 158 18.39 2.24 -6.62
C VAL A 158 18.71 2.96 -5.30
N GLU A 159 19.59 3.96 -5.34
CA GLU A 159 19.93 4.72 -4.13
C GLU A 159 18.76 5.55 -3.62
N ILE A 160 18.02 6.22 -4.51
CA ILE A 160 16.82 6.98 -4.15
C ILE A 160 15.76 6.04 -3.56
N GLY A 161 15.45 4.94 -4.24
CA GLY A 161 14.47 3.94 -3.79
C GLY A 161 14.83 3.39 -2.41
N ARG A 162 16.10 3.02 -2.21
CA ARG A 162 16.63 2.51 -0.93
C ARG A 162 16.46 3.51 0.23
N ILE A 163 16.74 4.80 -0.01
CA ILE A 163 16.61 5.85 1.01
C ILE A 163 15.15 6.03 1.39
N LEU A 164 14.26 6.15 0.40
CA LEU A 164 12.83 6.37 0.63
C LEU A 164 12.20 5.17 1.35
N ARG A 165 12.56 3.94 0.94
CA ARG A 165 12.11 2.73 1.61
C ARG A 165 12.57 2.66 3.08
N ALA A 166 13.83 3.01 3.35
CA ALA A 166 14.34 3.04 4.72
C ALA A 166 13.60 4.06 5.62
N LEU A 167 13.10 5.15 5.04
CA LEU A 167 12.24 6.11 5.76
C LEU A 167 10.87 5.52 6.05
N ASP A 168 10.22 4.88 5.08
CA ASP A 168 8.93 4.22 5.28
C ASP A 168 9.02 3.10 6.31
N ASP A 169 10.07 2.28 6.27
CA ASP A 169 10.30 1.22 7.26
C ASP A 169 10.44 1.80 8.68
N LYS A 170 11.12 2.95 8.84
CA LYS A 170 11.20 3.66 10.13
C LYS A 170 9.84 4.18 10.58
N ILE A 171 9.05 4.78 9.69
CA ILE A 171 7.72 5.26 9.99
C ILE A 171 6.82 4.09 10.43
N ALA A 172 6.85 2.98 9.71
CA ALA A 172 6.08 1.79 10.05
C ALA A 172 6.50 1.20 11.40
N ASN A 173 7.80 1.12 11.69
CA ASN A 173 8.31 0.64 12.99
C ASN A 173 7.92 1.57 14.14
N ASN A 174 8.04 2.88 13.97
CA ASN A 174 7.62 3.85 14.99
C ASN A 174 6.11 3.76 15.26
N SER A 175 5.30 3.56 14.22
CA SER A 175 3.85 3.38 14.38
C SER A 175 3.51 2.12 15.18
N LYS A 176 4.23 1.00 14.94
CA LYS A 176 4.09 -0.24 15.74
C LYS A 176 4.50 -0.02 17.20
N ILE A 177 5.62 0.64 17.45
CA ILE A 177 6.09 0.95 18.80
C ILE A 177 5.07 1.81 19.55
N ASN A 178 4.56 2.87 18.91
CA ASN A 178 3.55 3.75 19.52
C ASN A 178 2.26 2.98 19.84
N HIS A 179 1.81 2.08 18.95
CA HIS A 179 0.64 1.24 19.21
C HIS A 179 0.85 0.35 20.45
N HIS A 180 1.98 -0.37 20.53
CA HIS A 180 2.31 -1.21 21.70
C HIS A 180 2.44 -0.41 22.99
N LEU A 181 3.01 0.78 22.95
CA LEU A 181 3.08 1.66 24.12
C LEU A 181 1.69 2.07 24.58
N THR A 182 0.79 2.43 23.66
CA THR A 182 -0.59 2.81 23.97
C THR A 182 -1.36 1.65 24.59
N GLU A 183 -1.24 0.44 24.03
CA GLU A 183 -1.85 -0.78 24.58
C GLU A 183 -1.31 -1.10 25.98
N SER A 184 0.00 -1.01 26.17
CA SER A 184 0.64 -1.26 27.48
C SER A 184 0.19 -0.24 28.54
N MET A 185 0.07 1.04 28.17
CA MET A 185 -0.44 2.09 29.05
C MET A 185 -1.90 1.84 29.46
N SER A 186 -2.75 1.45 28.50
CA SER A 186 -4.15 1.14 28.78
C SER A 186 -4.31 -0.09 29.68
N ALA A 187 -3.46 -1.10 29.51
CA ALA A 187 -3.43 -2.29 30.37
C ALA A 187 -3.01 -1.95 31.82
N ILE A 188 -2.05 -1.04 32.00
CA ILE A 188 -1.63 -0.56 33.33
C ILE A 188 -2.76 0.25 33.99
N ASP A 189 -3.45 1.12 33.25
CA ASP A 189 -4.53 1.97 33.79
C ASP A 189 -5.79 1.14 34.16
N SER A 190 -5.99 -0.02 33.50
CA SER A 190 -7.08 -0.96 33.77
C SER A 190 -6.74 -1.99 34.86
N SER A 191 -5.50 -2.05 35.38
CA SER A 191 -5.11 -3.01 36.41
C SER A 191 -5.76 -2.68 37.76
N PRO A 192 -6.34 -3.66 38.49
CA PRO A 192 -7.07 -3.42 39.77
C PRO A 192 -6.21 -2.81 40.85
N ASP A 193 -4.90 -2.96 40.80
CA ASP A 193 -3.97 -2.50 41.83
C ASP A 193 -3.76 -0.98 41.82
N MET A 194 -3.82 -0.34 40.64
CA MET A 194 -3.73 1.15 40.54
C MET A 194 -5.00 1.85 41.08
N SER A 195 -6.16 1.17 41.10
CA SER A 195 -7.37 1.74 41.69
C SER A 195 -7.29 1.84 43.22
N ARG A 196 -6.49 0.97 43.87
CA ARG A 196 -6.21 1.05 45.31
C ARG A 196 -5.30 2.25 45.67
N GLY A 197 -4.27 2.53 44.88
CA GLY A 197 -3.37 3.66 45.09
C GLY A 197 -4.07 5.02 44.98
N LYS A 198 -4.96 5.18 43.99
CA LYS A 198 -5.77 6.43 43.85
C LYS A 198 -6.77 6.62 45.00
N ARG A 199 -7.32 5.53 45.59
CA ARG A 199 -8.21 5.62 46.79
C ARG A 199 -7.44 5.99 48.05
N VAL A 200 -6.22 5.49 48.25
CA VAL A 200 -5.37 5.83 49.40
C VAL A 200 -4.94 7.29 49.32
N SER A 201 -4.52 7.77 48.16
CA SER A 201 -4.11 9.17 47.94
C SER A 201 -5.28 10.16 48.18
N ARG A 202 -6.51 9.82 47.74
CA ARG A 202 -7.71 10.64 48.01
C ARG A 202 -8.12 10.61 49.49
N ARG A 203 -7.90 9.53 50.24
CA ARG A 203 -8.15 9.47 51.69
C ARG A 203 -7.14 10.31 52.48
N LEU A 204 -5.87 10.32 52.09
CA LEU A 204 -4.84 11.15 52.68
C LEU A 204 -5.04 12.63 52.39
N ALA A 205 -5.49 13.00 51.20
CA ALA A 205 -5.83 14.40 50.88
C ALA A 205 -7.06 14.91 51.67
N ARG A 206 -8.05 14.06 51.96
CA ARG A 206 -9.21 14.47 52.80
C ARG A 206 -8.89 14.59 54.30
N ARG A 207 -7.82 13.94 54.80
CA ARG A 207 -7.41 14.08 56.21
C ARG A 207 -6.55 15.32 56.49
N LYS A 208 -6.03 15.99 55.46
CA LYS A 208 -5.24 17.23 55.64
C LYS A 208 -6.06 18.54 55.71
N PHE A 209 -7.39 18.46 55.56
CA PHE A 209 -8.27 19.64 55.60
C PHE A 209 -9.31 19.60 56.73
N SER A 210 -8.96 19.01 57.89
CA SER A 210 -9.78 19.12 59.11
C SER A 210 -8.87 19.41 60.32
N PHE A 211 -8.28 20.59 60.34
CA PHE A 211 -7.80 21.27 61.55
C PHE A 211 -7.98 22.76 61.34
N GLU A 212 -8.89 23.30 62.16
CA GLU A 212 -9.28 24.69 62.42
C GLU A 212 -10.10 25.41 61.40
#